data_7321d0c92dd1d2d66074bf78c19b2ece
#
_entry.id   7321d0c92dd1d2d66074bf78c19b2ece
#
_cell.length_a   1.000
_cell.length_b   1.000
_cell.length_c   1.000
_cell.angle_alpha   90.00
_cell.angle_beta   90.00
_cell.angle_gamma   90.00
#
_symmetry.space_group_name_H-M   'P 1'
#
loop_
_entity.id
_entity.type
_entity.pdbx_description
1 polymer ?
#
loop_
_entity_poly.entity_id
_entity_poly.type
_entity_poly.pdbx_seq_one_letter_code
_entity_poly.pdbx_strand_id
1 'polypeptide(L)'
;MSNKKILILILVMIIVTGIAVPITYASYKNEHKGTGNVNVAKWDVEVNGKKIDEELVIDLFSSIDNVSTSTTNYIMPGSEGTFDLKIKNKSDVTVSYSIKIEEILNNKNIPIVYSLEENGDYKDDKDFVIATEELLYGEINNSKEYKIYWKWPFESDSENLVITTDETFKVKVTVNVNQVS
;
A
#
# COMPACT_ATOMS: atom_id res chain seq x y z
N MET A 1 -52.42 -5.95 -59.73
CA MET A 1 -51.38 -6.97 -59.64
C MET A 1 -52.09 -8.33 -59.42
N SER A 2 -51.76 -9.37 -60.14
CA SER A 2 -52.48 -10.68 -60.01
C SER A 2 -52.22 -11.24 -58.58
N ASN A 3 -53.24 -11.74 -57.89
CA ASN A 3 -53.13 -12.38 -56.59
C ASN A 3 -51.98 -13.41 -56.47
N LYS A 4 -51.70 -14.10 -57.58
CA LYS A 4 -50.56 -15.06 -57.69
C LYS A 4 -49.22 -14.35 -57.51
N LYS A 5 -49.05 -13.13 -58.07
CA LYS A 5 -47.79 -12.33 -57.91
C LYS A 5 -47.58 -11.81 -56.48
N ILE A 6 -48.65 -11.46 -55.82
CA ILE A 6 -48.64 -11.03 -54.41
C ILE A 6 -48.24 -12.22 -53.53
N LEU A 7 -48.82 -13.39 -53.77
CA LEU A 7 -48.50 -14.59 -52.98
C LEU A 7 -47.04 -15.03 -53.11
N ILE A 8 -46.48 -14.95 -54.34
CA ILE A 8 -45.05 -15.22 -54.57
C ILE A 8 -44.18 -14.23 -53.88
N LEU A 9 -44.53 -12.94 -53.86
CA LEU A 9 -43.76 -11.90 -53.20
C LEU A 9 -43.72 -12.10 -51.67
N ILE A 10 -44.86 -12.47 -51.07
CA ILE A 10 -44.94 -12.80 -49.64
C ILE A 10 -44.08 -14.04 -49.33
N LEU A 11 -44.13 -15.06 -50.13
CA LEU A 11 -43.33 -16.30 -49.96
C LEU A 11 -41.83 -15.98 -49.98
N VAL A 12 -41.39 -15.16 -50.95
CA VAL A 12 -39.97 -14.74 -51.02
C VAL A 12 -39.56 -13.94 -49.81
N MET A 13 -40.38 -13.01 -49.29
CA MET A 13 -40.10 -12.26 -48.08
C MET A 13 -39.93 -13.17 -46.85
N ILE A 14 -40.78 -14.17 -46.68
CA ILE A 14 -40.67 -15.13 -45.57
C ILE A 14 -39.37 -15.94 -45.65
N ILE A 15 -38.96 -16.35 -46.83
CA ILE A 15 -37.70 -17.09 -47.02
C ILE A 15 -36.50 -16.21 -46.70
N VAL A 16 -36.48 -14.97 -47.19
CA VAL A 16 -35.38 -14.03 -46.94
C VAL A 16 -35.25 -13.68 -45.44
N THR A 17 -36.36 -13.43 -44.76
CA THR A 17 -36.34 -13.16 -43.32
C THR A 17 -35.98 -14.40 -42.52
N GLY A 18 -36.41 -15.58 -42.90
CA GLY A 18 -36.06 -16.86 -42.26
C GLY A 18 -34.59 -17.20 -42.35
N ILE A 19 -33.87 -16.75 -43.38
CA ILE A 19 -32.42 -16.94 -43.53
C ILE A 19 -31.64 -15.81 -42.85
N ALA A 20 -32.05 -14.56 -42.99
CA ALA A 20 -31.31 -13.40 -42.48
C ALA A 20 -31.25 -13.37 -40.96
N VAL A 21 -32.35 -13.68 -40.26
CA VAL A 21 -32.42 -13.60 -38.79
C VAL A 21 -31.45 -14.58 -38.09
N PRO A 22 -31.38 -15.88 -38.48
CA PRO A 22 -30.41 -16.81 -37.85
C PRO A 22 -28.97 -16.42 -38.12
N ILE A 23 -28.64 -15.91 -39.31
CA ILE A 23 -27.26 -15.48 -39.64
C ILE A 23 -26.86 -14.29 -38.79
N THR A 24 -27.74 -13.28 -38.65
CA THR A 24 -27.47 -12.10 -37.80
C THR A 24 -27.32 -12.48 -36.32
N TYR A 25 -28.18 -13.40 -35.84
CA TYR A 25 -28.10 -13.88 -34.45
C TYR A 25 -26.83 -14.70 -34.18
N ALA A 26 -26.42 -15.55 -35.12
CA ALA A 26 -25.19 -16.34 -35.02
C ALA A 26 -23.94 -15.44 -35.06
N SER A 27 -23.93 -14.39 -35.90
CA SER A 27 -22.86 -13.41 -35.96
C SER A 27 -22.75 -12.63 -34.63
N TYR A 28 -23.86 -12.14 -34.09
CA TYR A 28 -23.90 -11.43 -32.80
C TYR A 28 -23.44 -12.32 -31.64
N LYS A 29 -23.76 -13.63 -31.66
CA LYS A 29 -23.35 -14.54 -30.59
C LYS A 29 -21.87 -14.94 -30.67
N ASN A 30 -21.25 -14.90 -31.85
CA ASN A 30 -19.84 -15.23 -32.05
C ASN A 30 -18.89 -14.07 -31.76
N GLU A 31 -19.36 -12.83 -31.80
CA GLU A 31 -18.51 -11.65 -31.52
C GLU A 31 -18.09 -11.48 -30.04
N HIS A 32 -18.69 -12.28 -29.14
CA HIS A 32 -18.37 -12.17 -27.68
C HIS A 32 -17.58 -13.36 -27.11
N LYS A 33 -17.02 -14.23 -27.95
CA LYS A 33 -16.01 -15.20 -27.48
C LYS A 33 -14.61 -14.73 -27.82
N GLY A 34 -14.28 -13.51 -27.38
CA GLY A 34 -12.91 -13.15 -27.17
C GLY A 34 -12.44 -13.87 -25.91
N THR A 35 -11.64 -14.92 -26.04
CA THR A 35 -10.76 -15.37 -24.96
C THR A 35 -9.68 -14.32 -24.80
N GLY A 36 -10.05 -13.19 -24.24
CA GLY A 36 -9.08 -12.24 -23.72
C GLY A 36 -8.49 -12.90 -22.47
N ASN A 37 -7.28 -13.39 -22.55
CA ASN A 37 -6.46 -13.57 -21.36
C ASN A 37 -6.25 -12.16 -20.79
N VAL A 38 -7.09 -11.77 -19.88
CA VAL A 38 -6.83 -10.61 -19.03
C VAL A 38 -5.76 -11.09 -18.06
N ASN A 39 -4.51 -10.80 -18.36
CA ASN A 39 -3.47 -10.88 -17.38
C ASN A 39 -3.78 -9.80 -16.33
N VAL A 40 -4.35 -10.21 -15.22
CA VAL A 40 -4.47 -9.32 -14.07
C VAL A 40 -3.05 -9.00 -13.62
N ALA A 41 -2.69 -7.74 -13.60
CA ALA A 41 -1.37 -7.30 -13.15
C ALA A 41 -1.09 -7.88 -11.76
N LYS A 42 0.08 -8.49 -11.59
CA LYS A 42 0.50 -9.02 -10.30
C LYS A 42 0.74 -7.84 -9.37
N TRP A 43 0.07 -7.88 -8.24
CA TRP A 43 0.23 -6.91 -7.17
C TRP A 43 1.12 -7.49 -6.08
N ASP A 44 2.32 -6.95 -5.88
CA ASP A 44 3.30 -7.49 -4.93
C ASP A 44 4.24 -6.37 -4.46
N VAL A 45 3.93 -5.79 -3.31
CA VAL A 45 4.76 -4.77 -2.67
C VAL A 45 5.20 -5.29 -1.31
N GLU A 46 6.46 -5.10 -0.98
CA GLU A 46 7.06 -5.52 0.29
C GLU A 46 7.59 -4.32 1.07
N VAL A 47 7.49 -4.42 2.39
CA VAL A 47 8.13 -3.50 3.34
C VAL A 47 9.00 -4.31 4.29
N ASN A 48 10.30 -4.02 4.33
CA ASN A 48 11.31 -4.79 5.07
C ASN A 48 11.23 -6.31 4.81
N GLY A 49 10.92 -6.69 3.55
CA GLY A 49 10.79 -8.08 3.12
C GLY A 49 9.48 -8.77 3.47
N LYS A 50 8.55 -8.10 4.15
CA LYS A 50 7.19 -8.56 4.41
C LYS A 50 6.23 -7.98 3.39
N LYS A 51 5.19 -8.72 3.03
CA LYS A 51 4.13 -8.19 2.16
C LYS A 51 3.31 -7.13 2.89
N ILE A 52 2.74 -6.19 2.14
CA ILE A 52 1.97 -5.07 2.71
C ILE A 52 0.67 -5.49 3.43
N ASP A 53 0.17 -6.70 3.19
CA ASP A 53 -0.96 -7.30 3.91
C ASP A 53 -0.55 -7.88 5.29
N GLU A 54 0.75 -8.00 5.55
CA GLU A 54 1.30 -8.40 6.84
C GLU A 54 1.53 -7.18 7.74
N GLU A 55 1.19 -7.32 9.01
CA GLU A 55 1.45 -6.25 9.98
C GLU A 55 2.96 -6.06 10.20
N LEU A 56 3.46 -4.85 9.95
CA LEU A 56 4.82 -4.46 10.26
C LEU A 56 4.86 -3.72 11.60
N VAL A 57 5.37 -4.39 12.62
CA VAL A 57 5.59 -3.82 13.95
C VAL A 57 7.07 -3.72 14.22
N ILE A 58 7.54 -2.55 14.64
CA ILE A 58 8.93 -2.26 15.00
C ILE A 58 9.00 -2.02 16.49
N ASP A 59 9.91 -2.75 17.16
CA ASP A 59 10.20 -2.57 18.58
C ASP A 59 11.24 -1.47 18.73
N LEU A 60 10.86 -0.36 19.33
CA LEU A 60 11.73 0.80 19.51
C LEU A 60 12.88 0.54 20.50
N PHE A 61 12.76 -0.41 21.43
CA PHE A 61 13.88 -0.82 22.27
C PHE A 61 15.07 -1.34 21.47
N SER A 62 14.80 -2.03 20.35
CA SER A 62 15.85 -2.57 19.48
C SER A 62 16.52 -1.51 18.60
N SER A 63 16.01 -0.28 18.61
CA SER A 63 16.41 0.82 17.72
C SER A 63 17.06 2.00 18.46
N ILE A 64 17.39 1.83 19.75
CA ILE A 64 18.01 2.88 20.57
C ILE A 64 19.46 3.08 20.16
N ASP A 65 19.82 4.31 19.78
CA ASP A 65 21.18 4.67 19.35
C ASP A 65 22.04 5.17 20.53
N ASN A 66 21.46 5.82 21.54
CA ASN A 66 22.19 6.38 22.68
C ASN A 66 22.14 5.44 23.89
N VAL A 67 23.03 4.45 23.92
CA VAL A 67 23.35 3.70 25.14
C VAL A 67 24.37 4.48 25.96
N SER A 68 23.95 5.62 26.49
CA SER A 68 24.85 6.50 27.29
C SER A 68 25.18 5.92 28.66
N THR A 69 24.51 4.85 29.09
CA THR A 69 24.80 4.14 30.33
C THR A 69 24.41 2.67 30.22
N SER A 70 25.22 1.81 30.69
CA SER A 70 25.32 0.35 30.62
C SER A 70 24.10 -0.50 30.99
N THR A 71 22.88 -0.04 30.83
CA THR A 71 21.68 -0.82 31.09
C THR A 71 20.61 -0.52 30.04
N THR A 72 20.57 -1.33 29.02
CA THR A 72 19.63 -1.31 27.88
C THR A 72 18.19 -1.66 28.22
N ASN A 73 17.75 -1.51 29.47
CA ASN A 73 16.51 -2.08 29.94
C ASN A 73 15.37 -1.06 30.11
N TYR A 74 15.59 0.20 29.76
CA TYR A 74 14.55 1.23 29.88
C TYR A 74 14.72 2.37 28.88
N ILE A 75 13.60 3.01 28.55
CA ILE A 75 13.50 4.19 27.74
C ILE A 75 12.88 5.30 28.60
N MET A 76 13.42 6.50 28.52
CA MET A 76 13.03 7.66 29.32
C MET A 76 13.07 8.93 28.45
N PRO A 77 12.54 10.06 28.92
CA PRO A 77 12.75 11.34 28.26
C PRO A 77 14.23 11.58 27.94
N GLY A 78 14.50 12.01 26.71
CA GLY A 78 15.85 12.13 26.15
C GLY A 78 16.39 10.89 25.44
N SER A 79 15.68 9.77 25.48
CA SER A 79 16.02 8.62 24.64
C SER A 79 15.73 8.92 23.17
N GLU A 80 16.61 8.44 22.32
CA GLU A 80 16.50 8.57 20.85
C GLU A 80 17.01 7.31 20.16
N GLY A 81 16.63 7.13 18.89
CA GLY A 81 17.06 6.02 18.10
C GLY A 81 16.63 6.10 16.64
N THR A 82 16.97 5.07 15.89
CA THR A 82 16.67 5.01 14.47
C THR A 82 16.15 3.63 14.05
N PHE A 83 15.33 3.59 13.00
CA PHE A 83 14.98 2.37 12.32
C PHE A 83 14.86 2.60 10.81
N ASP A 84 15.13 1.55 10.04
CA ASP A 84 15.10 1.61 8.59
C ASP A 84 13.82 0.99 8.04
N LEU A 85 13.24 1.67 7.04
CA LEU A 85 12.13 1.16 6.23
C LEU A 85 12.58 1.05 4.77
N LYS A 86 12.48 -0.15 4.22
CA LYS A 86 12.74 -0.43 2.82
C LYS A 86 11.46 -0.90 2.15
N ILE A 87 10.97 -0.11 1.20
CA ILE A 87 9.82 -0.46 0.37
C ILE A 87 10.32 -0.96 -0.97
N LYS A 88 9.76 -2.06 -1.45
CA LYS A 88 10.11 -2.64 -2.74
C LYS A 88 8.86 -3.00 -3.53
N ASN A 89 8.77 -2.48 -4.75
CA ASN A 89 7.75 -2.85 -5.72
C ASN A 89 8.19 -4.08 -6.53
N LYS A 90 7.50 -5.21 -6.36
CA LYS A 90 7.65 -6.44 -7.15
C LYS A 90 6.46 -6.66 -8.09
N SER A 91 5.59 -5.68 -8.19
CA SER A 91 4.41 -5.70 -9.07
C SER A 91 4.81 -5.54 -10.54
N ASP A 92 3.90 -5.91 -11.42
CA ASP A 92 4.04 -5.68 -12.87
C ASP A 92 3.60 -4.26 -13.29
N VAL A 93 3.34 -3.39 -12.33
CA VAL A 93 2.85 -2.01 -12.51
C VAL A 93 3.58 -1.03 -11.62
N THR A 94 3.64 0.23 -12.04
CA THR A 94 4.12 1.34 -11.20
C THR A 94 3.11 1.58 -10.06
N VAL A 95 3.61 1.81 -8.87
CA VAL A 95 2.79 2.05 -7.68
C VAL A 95 3.16 3.40 -7.05
N SER A 96 2.16 4.09 -6.52
CA SER A 96 2.34 5.18 -5.57
C SER A 96 2.09 4.67 -4.16
N TYR A 97 2.82 5.19 -3.17
CA TYR A 97 2.65 4.77 -1.79
C TYR A 97 2.77 5.95 -0.82
N SER A 98 2.17 5.78 0.35
CA SER A 98 2.37 6.65 1.50
C SER A 98 2.58 5.80 2.76
N ILE A 99 3.38 6.30 3.69
CA ILE A 99 3.70 5.62 4.94
C ILE A 99 3.15 6.43 6.10
N LYS A 100 2.47 5.73 7.02
CA LYS A 100 2.01 6.27 8.29
C LYS A 100 2.56 5.44 9.43
N ILE A 101 2.94 6.09 10.52
CA ILE A 101 3.34 5.46 11.77
C ILE A 101 2.18 5.56 12.77
N GLU A 102 1.90 4.46 13.46
CA GLU A 102 0.94 4.40 14.56
C GLU A 102 1.64 3.82 15.79
N GLU A 103 1.58 4.52 16.91
CA GLU A 103 2.20 4.07 18.15
C GLU A 103 1.39 2.98 18.84
N ILE A 104 2.09 1.94 19.32
CA ILE A 104 1.54 0.90 20.19
C ILE A 104 2.26 1.00 21.52
N LEU A 105 1.90 2.02 22.30
CA LEU A 105 2.50 2.32 23.57
C LEU A 105 1.51 1.96 24.69
N ASN A 106 1.91 1.16 25.63
CA ASN A 106 1.18 0.62 26.79
C ASN A 106 0.28 1.63 27.53
N ASN A 107 -0.74 2.20 26.91
CA ASN A 107 -1.67 3.18 27.49
C ASN A 107 -0.99 4.39 28.17
N LYS A 108 0.32 4.56 27.97
CA LYS A 108 1.09 5.72 28.45
C LYS A 108 1.08 6.77 27.35
N ASN A 109 0.75 7.97 27.70
CA ASN A 109 0.80 9.11 26.78
C ASN A 109 2.25 9.57 26.63
N ILE A 110 3.04 8.85 25.82
CA ILE A 110 4.46 9.09 25.61
C ILE A 110 4.60 9.96 24.36
N PRO A 111 5.14 11.16 24.45
CA PRO A 111 5.21 12.09 23.32
C PRO A 111 6.44 11.81 22.46
N ILE A 112 6.44 10.69 21.75
CA ILE A 112 7.49 10.38 20.78
C ILE A 112 7.29 11.24 19.53
N VAL A 113 8.40 11.72 18.98
CA VAL A 113 8.41 12.49 17.74
C VAL A 113 9.37 11.87 16.73
N TYR A 114 9.05 11.99 15.44
CA TYR A 114 9.71 11.33 14.32
C TYR A 114 10.23 12.34 13.30
N SER A 115 11.35 12.01 12.65
CA SER A 115 11.91 12.78 11.54
C SER A 115 12.56 11.86 10.49
N LEU A 116 12.69 12.34 9.26
CA LEU A 116 13.50 11.70 8.21
C LEU A 116 14.96 12.17 8.21
N GLU A 117 15.27 13.17 9.00
CA GLU A 117 16.61 13.74 9.12
C GLU A 117 16.99 13.81 10.60
N GLU A 118 18.25 13.50 10.93
CA GLU A 118 18.75 13.46 12.31
C GLU A 118 18.52 14.76 13.07
N ASN A 119 18.75 15.90 12.40
CA ASN A 119 18.54 17.24 12.96
C ASN A 119 17.38 17.97 12.29
N GLY A 120 16.42 17.22 11.77
CA GLY A 120 15.29 17.76 11.02
C GLY A 120 14.14 18.24 11.90
N ASP A 121 13.02 18.51 11.25
CA ASP A 121 11.76 18.88 11.90
C ASP A 121 11.06 17.60 12.40
N TYR A 122 11.08 17.39 13.71
CA TYR A 122 10.44 16.26 14.36
C TYR A 122 8.95 16.50 14.55
N LYS A 123 8.13 15.52 14.17
CA LYS A 123 6.66 15.57 14.23
C LYS A 123 6.12 14.40 15.06
N ASP A 124 4.96 14.59 15.66
CA ASP A 124 4.26 13.50 16.34
C ASP A 124 3.75 12.43 15.33
N ASP A 125 3.26 11.31 15.84
CA ASP A 125 2.79 10.20 15.03
C ASP A 125 1.63 10.56 14.09
N LYS A 126 0.81 11.55 14.46
CA LYS A 126 -0.36 11.98 13.68
C LYS A 126 0.04 12.82 12.48
N ASP A 127 1.07 13.65 12.65
CA ASP A 127 1.54 14.59 11.63
C ASP A 127 2.72 14.02 10.82
N PHE A 128 3.34 12.92 11.29
CA PHE A 128 4.42 12.26 10.58
C PHE A 128 3.87 11.35 9.49
N VAL A 129 3.86 11.86 8.28
CA VAL A 129 3.50 11.09 7.07
C VAL A 129 4.61 11.26 6.05
N ILE A 130 5.15 10.14 5.57
CA ILE A 130 6.02 10.16 4.39
C ILE A 130 5.11 10.36 3.18
N ALA A 131 5.31 11.47 2.48
CA ALA A 131 4.51 11.90 1.35
C ALA A 131 4.42 10.81 0.26
N THR A 132 3.40 10.92 -0.58
CA THR A 132 3.20 10.00 -1.69
C THR A 132 4.37 10.06 -2.66
N GLU A 133 5.07 8.95 -2.82
CA GLU A 133 6.13 8.76 -3.81
C GLU A 133 5.76 7.59 -4.74
N GLU A 134 6.45 7.50 -5.87
CA GLU A 134 6.23 6.46 -6.87
C GLU A 134 7.40 5.49 -6.91
N LEU A 135 7.11 4.19 -7.05
CA LEU A 135 8.06 3.14 -7.36
C LEU A 135 7.73 2.51 -8.70
N LEU A 136 8.67 2.59 -9.61
CA LEU A 136 8.52 2.03 -10.94
C LEU A 136 8.42 0.50 -10.89
N TYR A 137 7.74 -0.08 -11.88
CA TYR A 137 7.82 -1.52 -12.10
C TYR A 137 9.17 -1.89 -12.74
N GLY A 138 9.61 -3.15 -12.55
CA GLY A 138 10.84 -3.66 -13.11
C GLY A 138 12.01 -3.68 -12.12
N GLU A 139 13.24 -3.78 -12.62
CA GLU A 139 14.43 -3.97 -11.77
C GLU A 139 15.09 -2.65 -11.33
N ILE A 140 14.86 -1.57 -12.07
CA ILE A 140 15.51 -0.27 -11.81
C ILE A 140 14.54 0.64 -11.07
N ASN A 141 14.97 1.26 -9.97
CA ASN A 141 14.19 2.21 -9.16
C ASN A 141 12.88 1.62 -8.59
N ASN A 142 12.87 0.32 -8.33
CA ASN A 142 11.72 -0.37 -7.74
C ASN A 142 11.75 -0.42 -6.21
N SER A 143 12.72 0.22 -5.56
CA SER A 143 12.82 0.26 -4.11
C SER A 143 13.24 1.63 -3.60
N LYS A 144 12.77 1.96 -2.41
CA LYS A 144 13.15 3.17 -1.65
C LYS A 144 13.46 2.78 -0.22
N GLU A 145 14.48 3.42 0.33
CA GLU A 145 14.89 3.23 1.72
C GLU A 145 14.73 4.55 2.48
N TYR A 146 14.19 4.47 3.67
CA TYR A 146 14.04 5.58 4.60
C TYR A 146 14.70 5.23 5.91
N LYS A 147 15.51 6.13 6.43
CA LYS A 147 15.97 6.09 7.81
C LYS A 147 15.06 7.00 8.62
N ILE A 148 14.40 6.45 9.63
CA ILE A 148 13.49 7.19 10.48
C ILE A 148 14.15 7.37 11.83
N TYR A 149 14.28 8.62 12.23
CA TYR A 149 14.80 9.03 13.53
C TYR A 149 13.62 9.25 14.47
N TRP A 150 13.73 8.79 15.70
CA TRP A 150 12.74 9.03 16.73
C TRP A 150 13.42 9.55 17.99
N LYS A 151 12.71 10.35 18.77
CA LYS A 151 13.16 10.80 20.09
C LYS A 151 12.00 11.03 21.03
N TRP A 152 12.27 10.87 22.32
CA TRP A 152 11.42 11.30 23.40
C TRP A 152 11.95 12.64 23.91
N PRO A 153 11.30 13.80 23.66
CA PRO A 153 11.78 15.11 24.10
C PRO A 153 11.92 15.19 25.64
N PHE A 154 12.93 15.88 26.12
CA PHE A 154 13.10 16.12 27.56
C PHE A 154 12.01 17.00 28.14
N GLU A 155 11.54 18.00 27.39
CA GLU A 155 10.54 18.98 27.82
C GLU A 155 9.12 18.45 27.64
N SER A 156 8.83 17.26 28.14
CA SER A 156 7.49 16.69 28.07
C SER A 156 6.88 16.59 29.46
N ASP A 157 5.56 16.69 29.56
CA ASP A 157 4.79 16.49 30.82
C ASP A 157 5.02 15.10 31.46
N SER A 158 5.82 14.26 30.81
CA SER A 158 6.13 12.88 31.21
C SER A 158 7.57 12.71 31.76
N GLU A 159 8.20 13.75 32.28
CA GLU A 159 9.60 13.73 32.74
C GLU A 159 9.95 12.62 33.74
N ASN A 160 8.97 12.09 34.47
CA ASN A 160 9.16 11.02 35.44
C ASN A 160 8.77 9.64 34.93
N LEU A 161 8.38 9.49 33.65
CA LEU A 161 8.04 8.21 33.08
C LEU A 161 9.31 7.47 32.64
N VAL A 162 9.32 6.18 32.91
CA VAL A 162 10.34 5.24 32.44
C VAL A 162 9.60 4.04 31.86
N ILE A 163 10.03 3.60 30.69
CA ILE A 163 9.52 2.40 30.03
C ILE A 163 10.56 1.29 30.18
N THR A 164 10.15 0.16 30.69
CA THR A 164 11.02 -1.01 30.86
C THR A 164 10.82 -2.00 29.70
N THR A 165 11.75 -2.91 29.50
CA THR A 165 11.67 -3.95 28.45
C THR A 165 10.46 -4.88 28.63
N ASP A 166 9.86 -4.95 29.81
CA ASP A 166 8.64 -5.72 30.06
C ASP A 166 7.37 -5.02 29.54
N GLU A 167 7.51 -3.76 29.12
CA GLU A 167 6.43 -2.95 28.60
C GLU A 167 6.49 -2.88 27.07
N THR A 168 5.36 -2.58 26.45
CA THR A 168 5.28 -2.41 24.99
C THR A 168 5.79 -1.03 24.60
N PHE A 169 6.82 -0.98 23.77
CA PHE A 169 7.33 0.25 23.16
C PHE A 169 7.54 0.00 21.67
N LYS A 170 6.44 -0.04 20.93
CA LYS A 170 6.40 -0.46 19.53
C LYS A 170 5.65 0.53 18.69
N VAL A 171 5.98 0.57 17.41
CA VAL A 171 5.23 1.29 16.38
C VAL A 171 4.77 0.34 15.30
N LYS A 172 3.56 0.56 14.83
CA LYS A 172 3.00 -0.09 13.66
C LYS A 172 3.24 0.81 12.46
N VAL A 173 3.80 0.25 11.40
CA VAL A 173 3.99 0.94 10.14
C VAL A 173 2.90 0.50 9.17
N THR A 174 2.10 1.46 8.72
CA THR A 174 1.06 1.23 7.70
C THR A 174 1.51 1.85 6.39
N VAL A 175 1.54 1.06 5.33
CA VAL A 175 1.87 1.51 3.98
C VAL A 175 0.63 1.39 3.10
N ASN A 176 0.14 2.53 2.62
CA ASN A 176 -0.95 2.58 1.65
C ASN A 176 -0.36 2.62 0.25
N VAL A 177 -0.79 1.71 -0.61
CA VAL A 177 -0.29 1.58 -1.97
C VAL A 177 -1.42 1.67 -2.98
N ASN A 178 -1.19 2.42 -4.06
CA ASN A 178 -2.14 2.56 -5.17
C ASN A 178 -1.41 2.35 -6.49
N GLN A 179 -2.10 1.80 -7.47
CA GLN A 179 -1.58 1.71 -8.83
C GLN A 179 -1.59 3.10 -9.47
N VAL A 180 -0.50 3.42 -10.17
CA VAL A 180 -0.42 4.60 -11.03
C VAL A 180 -0.88 4.19 -12.44
N SER A 181 -1.90 4.89 -12.95
CA SER A 181 -2.50 4.66 -14.28
C SER A 181 -1.80 5.47 -15.36
#